data_e01baa28fd6dca29507b06abe17f6e46
#
_entry.id   e01baa28fd6dca29507b06abe17f6e46
#
_cell.length_a   1.000
_cell.length_b   1.000
_cell.length_c   1.000
_cell.angle_alpha   90.00
_cell.angle_beta   90.00
_cell.angle_gamma   90.00
#
_symmetry.space_group_name_H-M   'P 1'
#
loop_
_entity.id
_entity.type
_entity.pdbx_description
1 polymer ?
#
loop_
_entity_poly.entity_id
_entity_poly.type
_entity_poly.pdbx_seq_one_letter_code
_entity_poly.pdbx_strand_id
1 'polypeptide(L)'
;MISITKLAINLTSPLPELDSFNRYLFIGPHPDDIEIGAGATAAKLAENGKTVAFLCCTDGRYGSAAVPPEELIPIRQAEAKASAAALGVSDIRFLPFCDGGFYDKHELVGAIAKVVGEFKPDIIFCPDPQVKSECHPDHLNVGKAASEVAYFAPYKGIMRRHGAASAPVKAIAYYMTASPNRYVKTSKKLLDRQLSAIFDCHKSQFPEGSSEGKAIALYLKLRSLDFGARWLCLHAEGFRVLDTLRMHCLPEAGK
;
A
#
# COMPACT_ATOMS: atom_id res chain seq x y z
N MET A 1 -21.69 20.82 -1.93
CA MET A 1 -21.34 22.04 -1.16
C MET A 1 -19.86 21.95 -0.77
N ILE A 2 -19.07 22.97 -1.07
CA ILE A 2 -17.63 23.01 -0.68
C ILE A 2 -17.60 23.35 0.82
N SER A 3 -17.00 22.50 1.65
CA SER A 3 -16.82 22.79 3.09
C SER A 3 -15.78 23.89 3.25
N ILE A 4 -16.17 25.00 3.85
CA ILE A 4 -15.25 26.12 4.16
C ILE A 4 -14.10 25.63 5.06
N THR A 5 -14.41 24.76 6.03
CA THR A 5 -13.41 24.14 6.91
C THR A 5 -12.38 23.34 6.11
N LYS A 6 -12.83 22.51 5.16
CA LYS A 6 -11.94 21.74 4.29
C LYS A 6 -11.06 22.63 3.42
N LEU A 7 -11.63 23.72 2.88
CA LEU A 7 -10.87 24.69 2.10
C LEU A 7 -9.81 25.38 2.97
N ALA A 8 -10.17 25.85 4.17
CA ALA A 8 -9.24 26.49 5.10
C ALA A 8 -8.10 25.55 5.50
N ILE A 9 -8.39 24.29 5.84
CA ILE A 9 -7.37 23.29 6.17
C ILE A 9 -6.41 23.08 4.99
N ASN A 10 -6.91 22.96 3.78
CA ASN A 10 -6.07 22.74 2.60
C ASN A 10 -5.18 23.94 2.26
N LEU A 11 -5.63 25.16 2.55
CA LEU A 11 -4.84 26.39 2.33
C LEU A 11 -3.78 26.60 3.42
N THR A 12 -4.12 26.33 4.69
CA THR A 12 -3.21 26.58 5.82
C THR A 12 -2.23 25.45 6.09
N SER A 13 -2.61 24.22 5.73
CA SER A 13 -1.80 23.01 5.87
C SER A 13 -1.99 22.14 4.64
N PRO A 14 -1.34 22.45 3.50
CA PRO A 14 -1.44 21.63 2.31
C PRO A 14 -0.87 20.24 2.57
N LEU A 15 -1.54 19.21 2.02
CA LEU A 15 -1.01 17.84 2.07
C LEU A 15 0.35 17.76 1.37
N PRO A 16 1.28 16.97 1.88
CA PRO A 16 2.61 16.84 1.27
C PRO A 16 2.53 16.23 -0.13
N GLU A 17 3.52 16.58 -0.95
CA GLU A 17 3.77 15.89 -2.22
C GLU A 17 4.34 14.51 -1.91
N LEU A 18 3.77 13.46 -2.55
CA LEU A 18 4.09 12.08 -2.20
C LEU A 18 5.51 11.63 -2.58
N ASP A 19 6.17 12.32 -3.51
CA ASP A 19 7.55 12.06 -3.92
C ASP A 19 8.60 12.90 -3.17
N SER A 20 8.17 13.75 -2.23
CA SER A 20 9.06 14.61 -1.42
C SER A 20 9.77 13.90 -0.27
N PHE A 21 9.33 12.72 0.12
CA PHE A 21 9.91 11.92 1.20
C PHE A 21 11.17 11.16 0.72
N ASN A 22 11.88 10.51 1.65
CA ASN A 22 13.07 9.72 1.35
C ASN A 22 12.88 8.22 1.61
N ARG A 23 12.11 7.85 2.63
CA ARG A 23 11.92 6.46 3.05
C ARG A 23 10.44 6.08 2.99
N TYR A 24 10.13 5.08 2.19
CA TYR A 24 8.78 4.65 1.85
C TYR A 24 8.56 3.20 2.25
N LEU A 25 7.55 2.93 3.08
CA LEU A 25 7.11 1.57 3.40
C LEU A 25 5.76 1.32 2.76
N PHE A 26 5.70 0.34 1.86
CA PHE A 26 4.46 -0.16 1.30
C PHE A 26 4.06 -1.42 2.04
N ILE A 27 2.85 -1.44 2.59
CA ILE A 27 2.30 -2.54 3.37
C ILE A 27 1.14 -3.15 2.58
N GLY A 28 1.25 -4.43 2.23
CA GLY A 28 0.21 -5.21 1.55
C GLY A 28 -0.33 -6.32 2.44
N PRO A 29 -1.63 -6.63 2.37
CA PRO A 29 -2.20 -7.82 2.97
C PRO A 29 -1.56 -9.09 2.42
N HIS A 30 -1.57 -9.26 1.10
CA HIS A 30 -1.09 -10.46 0.41
C HIS A 30 0.10 -10.17 -0.51
N PRO A 31 0.83 -11.22 -0.94
CA PRO A 31 1.85 -11.10 -1.99
C PRO A 31 1.18 -10.80 -3.35
N ASP A 32 1.14 -9.56 -3.81
CA ASP A 32 0.61 -8.97 -5.06
C ASP A 32 -0.13 -7.64 -4.86
N ASP A 33 -0.70 -7.40 -3.68
CA ASP A 33 -1.55 -6.22 -3.42
C ASP A 33 -0.82 -4.88 -3.57
N ILE A 34 0.45 -4.84 -3.19
CA ILE A 34 1.26 -3.60 -3.31
C ILE A 34 1.44 -3.24 -4.78
N GLU A 35 1.74 -4.24 -5.61
CA GLU A 35 1.92 -4.09 -7.03
C GLU A 35 0.64 -3.62 -7.71
N ILE A 36 -0.49 -4.23 -7.36
CA ILE A 36 -1.82 -3.85 -7.89
C ILE A 36 -2.20 -2.44 -7.45
N GLY A 37 -1.96 -2.10 -6.17
CA GLY A 37 -2.43 -0.85 -5.60
C GLY A 37 -1.55 0.37 -5.88
N ALA A 38 -0.21 0.18 -5.99
CA ALA A 38 0.77 1.27 -6.01
C ALA A 38 2.08 0.93 -6.75
N GLY A 39 2.09 -0.08 -7.61
CA GLY A 39 3.31 -0.61 -8.24
C GLY A 39 4.04 0.40 -9.11
N ALA A 40 3.33 1.22 -9.89
CA ALA A 40 3.96 2.25 -10.73
C ALA A 40 4.59 3.37 -9.88
N THR A 41 3.97 3.73 -8.75
CA THR A 41 4.55 4.69 -7.79
C THR A 41 5.79 4.11 -7.12
N ALA A 42 5.75 2.86 -6.65
CA ALA A 42 6.90 2.20 -6.04
C ALA A 42 8.09 2.13 -7.02
N ALA A 43 7.84 1.74 -8.28
CA ALA A 43 8.86 1.71 -9.32
C ALA A 43 9.46 3.10 -9.59
N LYS A 44 8.62 4.15 -9.69
CA LYS A 44 9.07 5.54 -9.86
C LYS A 44 9.99 5.98 -8.72
N LEU A 45 9.58 5.69 -7.49
CA LEU A 45 10.36 6.07 -6.30
C LEU A 45 11.71 5.36 -6.26
N ALA A 46 11.74 4.06 -6.57
CA ALA A 46 12.97 3.29 -6.67
C ALA A 46 13.89 3.82 -7.80
N GLU A 47 13.37 4.11 -9.01
CA GLU A 47 14.12 4.73 -10.11
C GLU A 47 14.71 6.10 -9.71
N ASN A 48 14.04 6.85 -8.83
CA ASN A 48 14.51 8.15 -8.32
C ASN A 48 15.47 8.02 -7.11
N GLY A 49 15.97 6.84 -6.81
CA GLY A 49 16.94 6.60 -5.73
C GLY A 49 16.36 6.73 -4.32
N LYS A 50 15.05 6.66 -4.17
CA LYS A 50 14.41 6.64 -2.86
C LYS A 50 14.58 5.29 -2.17
N THR A 51 14.58 5.29 -0.84
CA THR A 51 14.58 4.04 -0.06
C THR A 51 13.16 3.50 0.03
N VAL A 52 12.90 2.40 -0.65
CA VAL A 52 11.58 1.76 -0.72
C VAL A 52 11.67 0.36 -0.12
N ALA A 53 10.73 0.02 0.76
CA ALA A 53 10.55 -1.33 1.28
C ALA A 53 9.10 -1.79 1.14
N PHE A 54 8.92 -3.09 0.94
CA PHE A 54 7.64 -3.79 0.92
C PHE A 54 7.48 -4.63 2.18
N LEU A 55 6.26 -4.70 2.70
CA LEU A 55 5.85 -5.56 3.79
C LEU A 55 4.58 -6.31 3.39
N CYS A 56 4.67 -7.63 3.21
CA CYS A 56 3.52 -8.51 3.09
C CYS A 56 3.11 -9.00 4.47
N CYS A 57 1.86 -8.77 4.86
CA CYS A 57 1.39 -9.09 6.21
C CYS A 57 0.93 -10.53 6.37
N THR A 58 0.35 -11.14 5.33
CA THR A 58 -0.07 -12.53 5.33
C THR A 58 0.69 -13.36 4.30
N ASP A 59 0.68 -14.66 4.48
CA ASP A 59 1.44 -15.58 3.64
C ASP A 59 0.70 -15.99 2.35
N GLY A 60 -0.58 -15.65 2.24
CA GLY A 60 -1.39 -15.90 1.05
C GLY A 60 -1.68 -17.36 0.75
N ARG A 61 -1.60 -18.24 1.76
CA ARG A 61 -1.75 -19.70 1.62
C ARG A 61 -3.07 -20.17 1.04
N TYR A 62 -4.13 -19.38 1.21
CA TYR A 62 -5.47 -19.72 0.70
C TYR A 62 -5.80 -19.06 -0.65
N GLY A 63 -4.82 -18.45 -1.30
CA GLY A 63 -5.01 -17.80 -2.59
C GLY A 63 -5.17 -18.74 -3.79
N SER A 64 -5.14 -20.08 -3.60
CA SER A 64 -5.37 -21.06 -4.66
C SER A 64 -6.25 -22.21 -4.18
N ALA A 65 -7.22 -22.60 -5.00
CA ALA A 65 -8.00 -23.81 -4.77
C ALA A 65 -7.31 -25.10 -5.25
N ALA A 66 -6.25 -24.96 -6.06
CA ALA A 66 -5.58 -26.10 -6.71
C ALA A 66 -4.28 -26.53 -6.02
N VAL A 67 -3.62 -25.60 -5.30
CA VAL A 67 -2.33 -25.86 -4.64
C VAL A 67 -2.57 -25.94 -3.13
N PRO A 68 -2.06 -26.98 -2.43
CA PRO A 68 -2.15 -27.07 -0.99
C PRO A 68 -1.56 -25.82 -0.30
N PRO A 69 -2.17 -25.35 0.81
CA PRO A 69 -1.75 -24.11 1.48
C PRO A 69 -0.26 -24.06 1.82
N GLU A 70 0.29 -25.16 2.36
CA GLU A 70 1.70 -25.21 2.78
C GLU A 70 2.69 -25.17 1.59
N GLU A 71 2.28 -25.67 0.44
CA GLU A 71 3.07 -25.61 -0.79
C GLU A 71 2.97 -24.23 -1.45
N LEU A 72 1.85 -23.53 -1.28
CA LEU A 72 1.61 -22.23 -1.90
C LEU A 72 2.43 -21.11 -1.24
N ILE A 73 2.67 -21.17 0.07
CA ILE A 73 3.44 -20.13 0.81
C ILE A 73 4.80 -19.83 0.15
N PRO A 74 5.71 -20.80 -0.01
CA PRO A 74 7.02 -20.52 -0.61
C PRO A 74 6.93 -20.05 -2.05
N ILE A 75 5.93 -20.52 -2.82
CA ILE A 75 5.69 -20.07 -4.20
C ILE A 75 5.36 -18.58 -4.20
N ARG A 76 4.35 -18.16 -3.44
CA ARG A 76 3.92 -16.75 -3.39
C ARG A 76 5.00 -15.82 -2.85
N GLN A 77 5.79 -16.27 -1.87
CA GLN A 77 6.92 -15.48 -1.39
C GLN A 77 8.03 -15.31 -2.45
N ALA A 78 8.31 -16.35 -3.25
CA ALA A 78 9.25 -16.26 -4.35
C ALA A 78 8.74 -15.31 -5.46
N GLU A 79 7.48 -15.40 -5.82
CA GLU A 79 6.80 -14.54 -6.77
C GLU A 79 6.84 -13.06 -6.31
N ALA A 80 6.51 -12.78 -5.05
CA ALA A 80 6.56 -11.42 -4.50
C ALA A 80 7.99 -10.84 -4.48
N LYS A 81 9.01 -11.66 -4.20
CA LYS A 81 10.40 -11.22 -4.29
C LYS A 81 10.80 -10.88 -5.73
N ALA A 82 10.39 -11.69 -6.70
CA ALA A 82 10.64 -11.44 -8.11
C ALA A 82 9.92 -10.17 -8.59
N SER A 83 8.67 -9.98 -8.18
CA SER A 83 7.85 -8.82 -8.49
C SER A 83 8.44 -7.52 -7.88
N ALA A 84 8.81 -7.52 -6.62
CA ALA A 84 9.48 -6.39 -5.97
C ALA A 84 10.78 -6.02 -6.71
N ALA A 85 11.62 -7.01 -7.05
CA ALA A 85 12.84 -6.80 -7.83
C ALA A 85 12.55 -6.22 -9.22
N ALA A 86 11.50 -6.68 -9.91
CA ALA A 86 11.05 -6.11 -11.18
C ALA A 86 10.66 -4.63 -11.06
N LEU A 87 10.14 -4.20 -9.91
CA LEU A 87 9.85 -2.80 -9.59
C LEU A 87 11.09 -2.02 -9.07
N GLY A 88 12.24 -2.67 -8.90
CA GLY A 88 13.47 -2.06 -8.39
C GLY A 88 13.52 -1.97 -6.87
N VAL A 89 12.70 -2.73 -6.17
CA VAL A 89 12.65 -2.79 -4.70
C VAL A 89 13.36 -4.06 -4.23
N SER A 90 14.40 -3.90 -3.41
CA SER A 90 15.19 -5.02 -2.88
C SER A 90 14.85 -5.39 -1.43
N ASP A 91 14.28 -4.46 -0.64
CA ASP A 91 13.84 -4.73 0.74
C ASP A 91 12.37 -5.16 0.71
N ILE A 92 12.14 -6.46 0.75
CA ILE A 92 10.81 -7.05 0.92
C ILE A 92 10.79 -7.94 2.15
N ARG A 93 9.80 -7.73 3.01
CA ARG A 93 9.62 -8.41 4.29
C ARG A 93 8.28 -9.12 4.34
N PHE A 94 8.22 -10.22 5.10
CA PHE A 94 7.02 -11.03 5.26
C PHE A 94 6.73 -11.22 6.74
N LEU A 95 5.46 -11.02 7.13
CA LEU A 95 4.97 -11.45 8.44
C LEU A 95 4.37 -12.86 8.31
N PRO A 96 4.34 -13.65 9.38
CA PRO A 96 3.93 -15.05 9.34
C PRO A 96 2.42 -15.24 9.57
N PHE A 97 1.58 -14.24 9.29
CA PHE A 97 0.15 -14.36 9.50
C PHE A 97 -0.51 -15.17 8.39
N CYS A 98 -1.45 -16.01 8.79
CA CYS A 98 -2.31 -16.74 7.88
C CYS A 98 -3.33 -15.77 7.27
N ASP A 99 -3.58 -15.83 5.97
CA ASP A 99 -4.62 -15.03 5.33
C ASP A 99 -6.05 -15.48 5.71
N GLY A 100 -7.06 -14.70 5.31
CA GLY A 100 -8.46 -14.92 5.61
C GLY A 100 -8.93 -14.38 6.96
N GLY A 101 -8.13 -13.56 7.63
CA GLY A 101 -8.47 -12.97 8.94
C GLY A 101 -8.21 -13.91 10.12
N PHE A 102 -7.55 -15.05 9.91
CA PHE A 102 -7.24 -16.05 10.94
C PHE A 102 -6.02 -15.68 11.77
N TYR A 103 -6.00 -14.49 12.36
CA TYR A 103 -4.94 -13.99 13.23
C TYR A 103 -5.51 -12.99 14.26
N ASP A 104 -4.77 -12.78 15.34
CA ASP A 104 -5.09 -11.73 16.30
C ASP A 104 -4.72 -10.35 15.74
N LYS A 105 -5.66 -9.42 15.79
CA LYS A 105 -5.47 -8.07 15.23
C LYS A 105 -4.47 -7.24 16.03
N HIS A 106 -4.35 -7.48 17.31
CA HIS A 106 -3.41 -6.78 18.17
C HIS A 106 -1.97 -7.25 17.92
N GLU A 107 -1.81 -8.55 17.67
CA GLU A 107 -0.53 -9.12 17.24
C GLU A 107 -0.10 -8.56 15.87
N LEU A 108 -1.03 -8.40 14.93
CA LEU A 108 -0.77 -7.75 13.63
C LEU A 108 -0.26 -6.31 13.81
N VAL A 109 -0.92 -5.50 14.64
CA VAL A 109 -0.48 -4.12 14.96
C VAL A 109 0.93 -4.14 15.53
N GLY A 110 1.21 -5.02 16.50
CA GLY A 110 2.53 -5.18 17.12
C GLY A 110 3.62 -5.57 16.13
N ALA A 111 3.32 -6.49 15.20
CA ALA A 111 4.26 -6.92 14.18
C ALA A 111 4.57 -5.80 13.16
N ILE A 112 3.54 -5.09 12.68
CA ILE A 112 3.72 -3.92 11.81
C ILE A 112 4.52 -2.83 12.54
N ALA A 113 4.22 -2.55 13.82
CA ALA A 113 4.95 -1.55 14.61
C ALA A 113 6.45 -1.87 14.71
N LYS A 114 6.84 -3.13 14.88
CA LYS A 114 8.24 -3.56 14.90
C LYS A 114 8.94 -3.24 13.57
N VAL A 115 8.32 -3.61 12.44
CA VAL A 115 8.87 -3.31 11.11
C VAL A 115 8.99 -1.81 10.88
N VAL A 116 7.98 -1.02 11.26
CA VAL A 116 8.01 0.45 11.15
C VAL A 116 9.11 1.04 12.03
N GLY A 117 9.28 0.54 13.25
CA GLY A 117 10.33 0.99 14.18
C GLY A 117 11.75 0.66 13.71
N GLU A 118 11.95 -0.45 12.99
CA GLU A 118 13.22 -0.86 12.39
C GLU A 118 13.52 -0.08 11.11
N PHE A 119 12.57 -0.05 10.18
CA PHE A 119 12.76 0.59 8.87
C PHE A 119 12.73 2.11 8.96
N LYS A 120 11.99 2.70 9.91
CA LYS A 120 11.82 4.15 10.12
C LYS A 120 11.38 4.89 8.87
N PRO A 121 10.20 4.58 8.31
CA PRO A 121 9.68 5.27 7.13
C PRO A 121 9.29 6.72 7.45
N ASP A 122 9.38 7.59 6.43
CA ASP A 122 8.76 8.92 6.48
C ASP A 122 7.27 8.85 6.17
N ILE A 123 6.87 7.89 5.31
CA ILE A 123 5.50 7.67 4.86
C ILE A 123 5.19 6.18 4.72
N ILE A 124 3.95 5.80 5.05
CA ILE A 124 3.43 4.45 4.90
C ILE A 124 2.37 4.43 3.81
N PHE A 125 2.44 3.47 2.90
CA PHE A 125 1.39 3.15 1.94
C PHE A 125 0.71 1.84 2.35
N CYS A 126 -0.63 1.77 2.32
CA CYS A 126 -1.41 0.57 2.66
C CYS A 126 -2.78 0.59 1.98
N PRO A 127 -3.55 -0.52 1.99
CA PRO A 127 -4.91 -0.53 1.45
C PRO A 127 -5.82 0.40 2.24
N ASP A 128 -6.82 0.99 1.55
CA ASP A 128 -7.78 1.89 2.18
C ASP A 128 -8.86 1.11 2.95
N PRO A 129 -8.87 1.15 4.30
CA PRO A 129 -9.86 0.44 5.10
C PRO A 129 -11.26 1.07 5.09
N GLN A 130 -11.47 2.18 4.36
CA GLN A 130 -12.75 2.89 4.28
C GLN A 130 -13.52 2.63 2.99
N VAL A 131 -13.03 1.76 2.12
CA VAL A 131 -13.70 1.39 0.88
C VAL A 131 -14.92 0.53 1.20
N LYS A 132 -16.12 1.03 0.89
CA LYS A 132 -17.40 0.38 1.27
C LYS A 132 -17.63 -0.98 0.59
N SER A 133 -17.05 -1.18 -0.58
CA SER A 133 -17.15 -2.44 -1.34
C SER A 133 -16.08 -3.45 -0.97
N GLU A 134 -15.11 -3.08 -0.13
CA GLU A 134 -14.08 -4.01 0.32
C GLU A 134 -14.64 -4.97 1.36
N CYS A 135 -14.64 -6.26 1.02
CA CYS A 135 -15.16 -7.32 1.86
C CYS A 135 -14.06 -8.24 2.40
N HIS A 136 -12.82 -8.14 1.86
CA HIS A 136 -11.73 -8.99 2.29
C HIS A 136 -11.25 -8.58 3.69
N PRO A 137 -11.33 -9.46 4.71
CA PRO A 137 -10.97 -9.10 6.08
C PRO A 137 -9.51 -8.66 6.22
N ASP A 138 -8.59 -9.22 5.43
CA ASP A 138 -7.17 -8.87 5.52
C ASP A 138 -6.91 -7.45 5.03
N HIS A 139 -7.54 -7.02 3.93
CA HIS A 139 -7.42 -5.64 3.45
C HIS A 139 -7.89 -4.64 4.49
N LEU A 140 -9.05 -4.90 5.10
CA LEU A 140 -9.62 -4.05 6.15
C LEU A 140 -8.75 -4.04 7.42
N ASN A 141 -8.28 -5.20 7.87
CA ASN A 141 -7.50 -5.33 9.09
C ASN A 141 -6.09 -4.73 8.92
N VAL A 142 -5.39 -5.03 7.83
CA VAL A 142 -4.06 -4.48 7.54
C VAL A 142 -4.12 -2.97 7.35
N GLY A 143 -5.13 -2.46 6.61
CA GLY A 143 -5.33 -1.03 6.46
C GLY A 143 -5.58 -0.31 7.79
N LYS A 144 -6.38 -0.90 8.70
CA LYS A 144 -6.62 -0.36 10.05
C LYS A 144 -5.37 -0.43 10.92
N ALA A 145 -4.68 -1.56 10.94
CA ALA A 145 -3.46 -1.74 11.72
C ALA A 145 -2.35 -0.79 11.27
N ALA A 146 -2.14 -0.64 9.96
CA ALA A 146 -1.20 0.32 9.40
C ALA A 146 -1.56 1.77 9.75
N SER A 147 -2.86 2.13 9.78
CA SER A 147 -3.34 3.45 10.19
C SER A 147 -3.02 3.76 11.65
N GLU A 148 -3.27 2.78 12.54
CA GLU A 148 -2.96 2.90 13.97
C GLU A 148 -1.45 3.07 14.19
N VAL A 149 -0.64 2.23 13.56
CA VAL A 149 0.82 2.32 13.66
C VAL A 149 1.34 3.62 13.08
N ALA A 150 0.84 4.08 11.92
CA ALA A 150 1.26 5.35 11.32
C ALA A 150 1.03 6.53 12.27
N TYR A 151 -0.14 6.57 12.93
CA TYR A 151 -0.46 7.62 13.90
C TYR A 151 0.45 7.55 15.13
N PHE A 152 0.70 6.36 15.68
CA PHE A 152 1.47 6.19 16.91
C PHE A 152 2.99 6.08 16.69
N ALA A 153 3.47 5.92 15.47
CA ALA A 153 4.90 5.73 15.18
C ALA A 153 5.84 6.78 15.82
N PRO A 154 5.49 8.10 15.89
CA PRO A 154 6.33 9.10 16.57
C PRO A 154 6.32 8.98 18.10
N TYR A 155 5.37 8.27 18.70
CA TYR A 155 5.15 8.24 20.16
C TYR A 155 5.94 7.10 20.82
N LYS A 156 7.13 7.41 21.33
CA LYS A 156 8.06 6.43 21.96
C LYS A 156 7.38 5.53 23.00
N GLY A 157 6.48 6.09 23.83
CA GLY A 157 5.81 5.34 24.89
C GLY A 157 4.89 4.24 24.36
N ILE A 158 4.13 4.52 23.30
CA ILE A 158 3.21 3.59 22.67
C ILE A 158 4.00 2.52 21.90
N MET A 159 4.95 2.95 21.06
CA MET A 159 5.77 2.01 20.27
C MET A 159 6.52 1.01 21.16
N ARG A 160 7.03 1.45 22.32
CA ARG A 160 7.67 0.54 23.30
C ARG A 160 6.72 -0.54 23.82
N ARG A 161 5.42 -0.27 23.97
CA ARG A 161 4.44 -1.28 24.41
C ARG A 161 4.25 -2.38 23.34
N HIS A 162 4.50 -2.08 22.08
CA HIS A 162 4.56 -3.05 20.98
C HIS A 162 5.95 -3.69 20.81
N GLY A 163 6.92 -3.39 21.69
CA GLY A 163 8.30 -3.87 21.55
C GLY A 163 9.03 -3.24 20.36
N ALA A 164 8.64 -2.02 19.96
CA ALA A 164 9.15 -1.33 18.79
C ALA A 164 9.83 0.01 19.15
N ALA A 165 10.74 0.45 18.29
CA ALA A 165 11.28 1.80 18.33
C ALA A 165 10.30 2.80 17.68
N SER A 166 10.36 4.08 18.08
CA SER A 166 9.61 5.14 17.38
C SER A 166 10.18 5.41 15.99
N ALA A 167 9.33 5.87 15.08
CA ALA A 167 9.68 6.20 13.71
C ALA A 167 9.11 7.58 13.30
N PRO A 168 9.78 8.32 12.37
CA PRO A 168 9.40 9.69 12.00
C PRO A 168 8.29 9.72 10.94
N VAL A 169 7.25 8.90 11.07
CA VAL A 169 6.14 8.85 10.11
C VAL A 169 5.40 10.19 10.09
N LYS A 170 5.28 10.78 8.90
CA LYS A 170 4.66 12.09 8.66
C LYS A 170 3.33 12.01 7.94
N ALA A 171 3.10 10.91 7.22
CA ALA A 171 1.88 10.71 6.43
C ALA A 171 1.58 9.23 6.23
N ILE A 172 0.32 8.94 5.93
CA ILE A 172 -0.14 7.67 5.41
C ILE A 172 -0.86 7.90 4.08
N ALA A 173 -0.62 7.05 3.11
CA ALA A 173 -1.22 7.07 1.78
C ALA A 173 -1.94 5.75 1.53
N TYR A 174 -3.24 5.81 1.36
CA TYR A 174 -4.07 4.64 1.10
C TYR A 174 -4.20 4.42 -0.40
N TYR A 175 -3.81 3.25 -0.87
CA TYR A 175 -4.06 2.79 -2.22
C TYR A 175 -5.38 2.00 -2.32
N MET A 176 -5.81 1.60 -3.52
CA MET A 176 -7.12 0.98 -3.79
C MET A 176 -8.29 1.79 -3.21
N THR A 177 -8.14 3.12 -3.16
CA THR A 177 -9.14 4.03 -2.59
C THR A 177 -10.19 4.46 -3.62
N ALA A 178 -11.40 4.69 -3.16
CA ALA A 178 -12.48 5.31 -3.95
C ALA A 178 -12.43 6.85 -3.94
N SER A 179 -11.66 7.46 -3.01
CA SER A 179 -11.65 8.90 -2.76
C SER A 179 -10.23 9.46 -2.72
N PRO A 180 -9.46 9.38 -3.82
CA PRO A 180 -8.10 9.92 -3.85
C PRO A 180 -8.12 11.45 -3.71
N ASN A 181 -7.16 11.97 -2.95
CA ASN A 181 -6.94 13.40 -2.74
C ASN A 181 -5.52 13.85 -3.12
N ARG A 182 -4.66 12.90 -3.48
CA ARG A 182 -3.32 13.10 -4.03
C ARG A 182 -3.05 12.11 -5.16
N TYR A 183 -2.22 12.54 -6.10
CA TYR A 183 -1.87 11.76 -7.27
C TYR A 183 -0.37 11.77 -7.48
N VAL A 184 0.18 10.64 -7.90
CA VAL A 184 1.57 10.53 -8.35
C VAL A 184 1.55 10.38 -9.86
N LYS A 185 2.11 11.36 -10.57
CA LYS A 185 2.31 11.27 -12.02
C LYS A 185 3.23 10.10 -12.34
N THR A 186 2.76 9.23 -13.20
CA THR A 186 3.50 8.08 -13.71
C THR A 186 3.71 8.19 -15.22
N SER A 187 4.09 7.11 -15.86
CA SER A 187 4.25 7.02 -17.32
C SER A 187 3.76 5.68 -17.82
N LYS A 188 3.55 5.57 -19.15
CA LYS A 188 3.25 4.28 -19.77
C LYS A 188 4.33 3.23 -19.44
N LYS A 189 5.62 3.60 -19.45
CA LYS A 189 6.73 2.70 -19.07
C LYS A 189 6.58 2.14 -17.66
N LEU A 190 6.22 3.00 -16.69
CA LEU A 190 6.00 2.59 -15.30
C LEU A 190 4.76 1.73 -15.14
N LEU A 191 3.68 2.05 -15.86
CA LEU A 191 2.48 1.21 -15.90
C LEU A 191 2.78 -0.17 -16.52
N ASP A 192 3.50 -0.22 -17.64
CA ASP A 192 3.90 -1.48 -18.27
C ASP A 192 4.77 -2.32 -17.31
N ARG A 193 5.68 -1.67 -16.57
CA ARG A 193 6.51 -2.32 -15.55
C ARG A 193 5.68 -2.88 -14.39
N GLN A 194 4.68 -2.13 -13.91
CA GLN A 194 3.71 -2.59 -12.92
C GLN A 194 2.95 -3.82 -13.42
N LEU A 195 2.42 -3.77 -14.64
CA LEU A 195 1.69 -4.89 -15.23
C LEU A 195 2.58 -6.14 -15.37
N SER A 196 3.84 -5.98 -15.80
CA SER A 196 4.80 -7.07 -15.86
C SER A 196 5.11 -7.65 -14.48
N ALA A 197 5.31 -6.80 -13.46
CA ALA A 197 5.52 -7.24 -12.08
C ALA A 197 4.34 -8.08 -11.56
N ILE A 198 3.11 -7.73 -11.90
CA ILE A 198 1.91 -8.49 -11.51
C ILE A 198 1.82 -9.78 -12.32
N PHE A 199 1.75 -9.70 -13.66
CA PHE A 199 1.33 -10.82 -14.49
C PHE A 199 2.46 -11.74 -14.92
N ASP A 200 3.71 -11.30 -14.91
CA ASP A 200 4.86 -12.15 -15.23
C ASP A 200 5.44 -12.82 -13.98
N CYS A 201 5.25 -12.24 -12.78
CA CYS A 201 5.80 -12.78 -11.55
C CYS A 201 4.78 -13.60 -10.75
N HIS A 202 3.53 -13.12 -10.56
CA HIS A 202 2.52 -13.80 -9.73
C HIS A 202 1.71 -14.84 -10.51
N LYS A 203 2.39 -15.84 -11.06
CA LYS A 203 1.77 -16.90 -11.91
C LYS A 203 0.81 -17.80 -11.13
N SER A 204 1.03 -17.99 -9.84
CA SER A 204 0.13 -18.77 -8.99
C SER A 204 -1.24 -18.12 -8.82
N GLN A 205 -1.31 -16.78 -8.94
CA GLN A 205 -2.54 -15.99 -8.84
C GLN A 205 -3.12 -15.65 -10.21
N PHE A 206 -2.25 -15.33 -11.16
CA PHE A 206 -2.63 -14.92 -12.52
C PHE A 206 -1.99 -15.85 -13.55
N PRO A 207 -2.49 -17.10 -13.69
CA PRO A 207 -2.00 -18.01 -14.71
C PRO A 207 -2.23 -17.42 -16.10
N GLU A 208 -1.37 -17.82 -17.05
CA GLU A 208 -1.43 -17.32 -18.42
C GLU A 208 -2.82 -17.54 -19.05
N GLY A 209 -3.35 -16.49 -19.65
CA GLY A 209 -4.68 -16.52 -20.28
C GLY A 209 -5.85 -16.29 -19.31
N SER A 210 -5.61 -16.15 -18.00
CA SER A 210 -6.64 -15.91 -16.99
C SER A 210 -7.56 -14.75 -17.37
N SER A 211 -8.86 -14.95 -17.27
CA SER A 211 -9.87 -13.92 -17.53
C SER A 211 -9.82 -12.82 -16.45
N GLU A 212 -9.57 -13.19 -15.22
CA GLU A 212 -9.40 -12.27 -14.10
C GLU A 212 -8.16 -11.38 -14.30
N GLY A 213 -7.02 -11.97 -14.65
CA GLY A 213 -5.79 -11.22 -14.96
C GLY A 213 -6.00 -10.21 -16.08
N LYS A 214 -6.72 -10.58 -17.16
CA LYS A 214 -7.07 -9.64 -18.24
C LYS A 214 -7.96 -8.50 -17.77
N ALA A 215 -8.95 -8.78 -16.91
CA ALA A 215 -9.85 -7.77 -16.35
C ALA A 215 -9.10 -6.78 -15.44
N ILE A 216 -8.22 -7.28 -14.57
CA ILE A 216 -7.38 -6.45 -13.69
C ILE A 216 -6.41 -5.60 -14.54
N ALA A 217 -5.78 -6.17 -15.56
CA ALA A 217 -4.89 -5.42 -16.46
C ALA A 217 -5.61 -4.28 -17.17
N LEU A 218 -6.82 -4.52 -17.68
CA LEU A 218 -7.66 -3.49 -18.30
C LEU A 218 -8.05 -2.41 -17.27
N TYR A 219 -8.49 -2.84 -16.08
CA TYR A 219 -8.85 -1.92 -14.99
C TYR A 219 -7.69 -1.00 -14.62
N LEU A 220 -6.48 -1.52 -14.43
CA LEU A 220 -5.31 -0.72 -14.08
C LEU A 220 -4.95 0.29 -15.17
N LYS A 221 -5.03 -0.10 -16.45
CA LYS A 221 -4.83 0.81 -17.59
C LYS A 221 -5.85 1.96 -17.60
N LEU A 222 -7.14 1.64 -17.44
CA LEU A 222 -8.21 2.64 -17.43
C LEU A 222 -8.10 3.55 -16.19
N ARG A 223 -7.80 2.98 -15.03
CA ARG A 223 -7.62 3.74 -13.78
C ARG A 223 -6.44 4.71 -13.86
N SER A 224 -5.33 4.27 -14.46
CA SER A 224 -4.15 5.13 -14.68
C SER A 224 -4.47 6.33 -15.56
N LEU A 225 -5.28 6.16 -16.62
CA LEU A 225 -5.73 7.24 -17.49
C LEU A 225 -6.74 8.18 -16.79
N ASP A 226 -7.70 7.62 -16.05
CA ASP A 226 -8.68 8.39 -15.29
C ASP A 226 -8.00 9.30 -14.25
N PHE A 227 -7.05 8.76 -13.49
CA PHE A 227 -6.28 9.53 -12.53
C PHE A 227 -5.33 10.52 -13.21
N GLY A 228 -4.78 10.14 -14.37
CA GLY A 228 -3.99 11.05 -15.20
C GLY A 228 -4.79 12.26 -15.64
N ALA A 229 -6.02 12.06 -16.12
CA ALA A 229 -6.92 13.15 -16.51
C ALA A 229 -7.24 14.07 -15.32
N ARG A 230 -7.49 13.52 -14.13
CA ARG A 230 -7.75 14.29 -12.90
C ARG A 230 -6.53 15.12 -12.46
N TRP A 231 -5.32 14.67 -12.76
CA TRP A 231 -4.05 15.32 -12.41
C TRP A 231 -3.39 16.06 -13.58
N LEU A 232 -4.13 16.28 -14.67
CA LEU A 232 -3.69 16.97 -15.89
C LEU A 232 -2.41 16.35 -16.49
N CYS A 233 -2.34 15.01 -16.51
CA CYS A 233 -1.28 14.24 -17.15
C CYS A 233 -1.85 12.98 -17.81
N LEU A 234 -1.03 12.20 -18.54
CA LEU A 234 -1.52 10.99 -19.21
C LEU A 234 -1.76 9.84 -18.25
N HIS A 235 -0.85 9.62 -17.30
CA HIS A 235 -0.88 8.49 -16.39
C HIS A 235 -0.60 8.96 -14.97
N ALA A 236 -1.40 8.48 -14.01
CA ALA A 236 -1.17 8.68 -12.59
C ALA A 236 -1.71 7.50 -11.77
N GLU A 237 -1.21 7.36 -10.57
CA GLU A 237 -1.84 6.61 -9.48
C GLU A 237 -2.41 7.58 -8.45
N GLY A 238 -3.55 7.23 -7.86
CA GLY A 238 -4.28 8.09 -6.92
C GLY A 238 -4.36 7.47 -5.54
N PHE A 239 -4.14 8.30 -4.52
CA PHE A 239 -4.08 7.92 -3.13
C PHE A 239 -4.95 8.82 -2.26
N ARG A 240 -5.55 8.26 -1.23
CA ARG A 240 -6.14 9.03 -0.13
C ARG A 240 -5.06 9.22 0.94
N VAL A 241 -4.64 10.45 1.14
CA VAL A 241 -3.50 10.79 2.00
C VAL A 241 -4.00 11.52 3.24
N LEU A 242 -3.47 11.12 4.40
CA LEU A 242 -3.59 11.82 5.66
C LEU A 242 -2.19 12.15 6.18
N ASP A 243 -1.94 13.40 6.54
CA ASP A 243 -0.78 13.82 7.32
C ASP A 243 -1.07 13.69 8.83
N THR A 244 -0.10 14.00 9.67
CA THR A 244 -0.24 13.91 11.13
C THR A 244 -1.39 14.75 11.69
N LEU A 245 -1.71 15.88 11.06
CA LEU A 245 -2.83 16.74 11.46
C LEU A 245 -4.18 16.08 11.10
N ARG A 246 -4.27 15.48 9.91
CA ARG A 246 -5.50 14.87 9.39
C ARG A 246 -5.77 13.47 9.93
N MET A 247 -4.79 12.82 10.51
CA MET A 247 -4.98 11.53 11.20
C MET A 247 -5.77 11.66 12.51
N HIS A 248 -5.93 12.88 13.04
CA HIS A 248 -6.58 13.10 14.33
C HIS A 248 -7.41 14.37 14.35
N CYS A 249 -8.62 14.29 14.92
CA CYS A 249 -9.51 15.44 15.21
C CYS A 249 -10.01 16.28 14.01
N LEU A 250 -9.84 15.85 12.78
CA LEU A 250 -10.32 16.58 11.60
C LEU A 250 -11.29 15.71 10.77
N PRO A 251 -12.58 15.60 11.14
CA PRO A 251 -13.55 14.76 10.46
C PRO A 251 -13.77 15.15 8.99
N GLU A 252 -13.51 16.40 8.61
CA GLU A 252 -13.58 16.85 7.21
C GLU A 252 -12.48 16.25 6.33
N ALA A 253 -11.38 15.81 6.92
CA ALA A 253 -10.28 15.18 6.18
C ALA A 253 -10.61 13.75 5.71
N GLY A 254 -11.58 13.09 6.34
CA GLY A 254 -12.00 11.72 6.01
C GLY A 254 -13.08 11.63 4.91
N LYS A 255 -13.52 12.76 4.35
CA LYS A 255 -14.60 12.82 3.34
C LYS A 255 -14.08 13.14 1.96
#